data_81684c76c035e3fadd9bdca32889b7aa
#
_entry.id   81684c76c035e3fadd9bdca32889b7aa
#
_cell.length_a   1.000
_cell.length_b   1.000
_cell.length_c   1.000
_cell.angle_alpha   90.00
_cell.angle_beta   90.00
_cell.angle_gamma   90.00
#
_symmetry.space_group_name_H-M   'P 1'
#
loop_
_entity.id
_entity.type
_entity.pdbx_description
1 polymer ?
#
loop_
_entity_poly.entity_id
_entity_poly.type
_entity_poly.pdbx_seq_one_letter_code
_entity_poly.pdbx_strand_id
1 'polypeptide(L)'
;MISFVIFNIFYENNKFFFGKIWTCLPINDTLKCDNATYSIILVILDNMTQKSFNQLAVKFCGFTCADDLHTATALGVDAVGLVFYPPSPRFVDVDTAKMLSLTVPAFTTIVALVVNMEQDELTNLTKQVSLDIIQFHGDETPARCQKLASAVNKRWIKAIRVKHNDTAASILNQINEFKSWGASGVILDTFSDSAYGGTGHLFDWNKIPNHSPLPIYLAGGLTPDNVGDILSNQSLMAKIKGVDVSGGIEKEKGVKCGRRMWAFMNNINNVHR
;
A
#
# COMPACT_ATOMS: atom_id res chain seq x y z
N MET A 1 7.96 3.74 41.59
CA MET A 1 9.07 2.93 41.09
C MET A 1 8.46 2.12 39.93
N ILE A 2 8.77 2.43 38.67
CA ILE A 2 8.19 1.80 37.51
C ILE A 2 9.11 0.62 37.15
N SER A 3 8.58 -0.60 37.27
CA SER A 3 9.34 -1.80 36.91
C SER A 3 9.14 -2.06 35.42
N PHE A 4 10.24 -2.05 34.66
CA PHE A 4 10.23 -2.47 33.24
C PHE A 4 10.37 -4.00 33.20
N VAL A 5 9.47 -4.66 32.48
CA VAL A 5 9.56 -6.07 32.18
C VAL A 5 10.11 -6.20 30.75
N ILE A 6 11.29 -6.79 30.60
CA ILE A 6 11.89 -7.05 29.30
C ILE A 6 11.66 -8.51 28.96
N PHE A 7 10.99 -8.78 27.85
CA PHE A 7 10.79 -10.10 27.31
C PHE A 7 11.84 -10.39 26.22
N ASN A 8 12.57 -11.46 26.35
CA ASN A 8 13.37 -12.02 25.26
C ASN A 8 12.59 -13.19 24.62
N ILE A 9 12.27 -13.03 23.35
CA ILE A 9 11.61 -14.05 22.54
C ILE A 9 12.67 -14.64 21.60
N PHE A 10 12.87 -15.94 21.65
CA PHE A 10 13.72 -16.67 20.71
C PHE A 10 12.84 -17.53 19.80
N TYR A 11 13.15 -17.53 18.50
CA TYR A 11 12.49 -18.34 17.51
C TYR A 11 13.46 -19.39 16.96
N GLU A 12 13.16 -20.66 17.19
CA GLU A 12 13.97 -21.78 16.72
C GLU A 12 13.08 -22.95 16.32
N ASN A 13 13.35 -23.56 15.16
CA ASN A 13 12.67 -24.76 14.65
C ASN A 13 11.14 -24.67 14.58
N ASN A 14 10.58 -23.57 14.05
CA ASN A 14 9.13 -23.34 13.95
C ASN A 14 8.36 -23.32 15.28
N LYS A 15 9.02 -23.04 16.39
CA LYS A 15 8.40 -22.87 17.70
C LYS A 15 8.95 -21.62 18.39
N PHE A 16 8.06 -20.89 19.06
CA PHE A 16 8.45 -19.77 19.92
C PHE A 16 8.80 -20.31 21.30
N PHE A 17 9.98 -19.95 21.81
CA PHE A 17 10.38 -20.21 23.18
C PHE A 17 10.41 -18.89 23.94
N PHE A 18 9.75 -18.87 25.10
CA PHE A 18 9.81 -17.75 26.03
C PHE A 18 10.98 -17.93 26.95
N GLY A 19 12.00 -17.06 26.85
CA GLY A 19 13.10 -17.02 27.79
C GLY A 19 12.64 -16.53 29.16
N LYS A 20 13.34 -16.96 30.22
CA LYS A 20 13.03 -16.60 31.60
C LYS A 20 12.95 -15.08 31.78
N ILE A 21 11.87 -14.64 32.42
CA ILE A 21 11.69 -13.26 32.88
C ILE A 21 12.72 -13.01 33.98
N TRP A 22 13.62 -12.06 33.76
CA TRP A 22 14.49 -11.55 34.81
C TRP A 22 13.84 -10.29 35.39
N THR A 23 13.24 -10.43 36.56
CA THR A 23 12.86 -9.27 37.38
C THR A 23 13.98 -9.01 38.35
N CYS A 24 14.55 -7.82 38.36
CA CYS A 24 15.35 -7.33 39.46
C CYS A 24 14.41 -6.95 40.63
N LEU A 25 14.00 -7.97 41.39
CA LEU A 25 13.39 -7.81 42.70
C LEU A 25 14.25 -8.56 43.71
N PRO A 26 14.35 -8.04 44.96
CA PRO A 26 15.16 -8.69 45.99
C PRO A 26 14.61 -10.10 46.26
N ILE A 27 15.56 -10.98 46.41
CA ILE A 27 15.45 -12.44 46.64
C ILE A 27 14.44 -12.71 47.77
N ASN A 28 13.28 -13.28 47.48
CA ASN A 28 12.59 -14.22 48.38
C ASN A 28 11.15 -14.60 48.03
N ASP A 29 10.64 -14.43 46.79
CA ASP A 29 9.33 -15.00 46.48
C ASP A 29 9.27 -15.56 45.05
N THR A 30 9.05 -16.88 44.96
CA THR A 30 8.69 -17.55 43.71
C THR A 30 7.25 -17.17 43.33
N LEU A 31 7.11 -16.26 42.40
CA LEU A 31 5.81 -15.93 41.76
C LEU A 31 5.32 -17.17 40.97
N LYS A 32 4.37 -17.89 41.53
CA LYS A 32 3.54 -18.85 40.80
C LYS A 32 2.50 -17.99 40.03
N CYS A 33 2.71 -17.78 38.74
CA CYS A 33 1.64 -17.27 37.87
C CYS A 33 0.52 -18.31 37.81
N ASP A 34 -0.67 -17.97 38.24
CA ASP A 34 -1.85 -18.80 38.06
C ASP A 34 -2.24 -18.88 36.59
N ASN A 35 -3.05 -19.88 36.22
CA ASN A 35 -3.50 -20.10 34.85
C ASN A 35 -4.30 -18.90 34.28
N ALA A 36 -4.91 -18.10 35.14
CA ALA A 36 -5.65 -16.91 34.71
C ALA A 36 -4.72 -15.79 34.27
N THR A 37 -3.63 -15.54 35.02
CA THR A 37 -2.62 -14.54 34.67
C THR A 37 -1.89 -14.92 33.38
N TYR A 38 -1.59 -16.22 33.19
CA TYR A 38 -0.99 -16.74 31.95
C TYR A 38 -1.92 -16.54 30.75
N SER A 39 -3.21 -16.81 30.91
CA SER A 39 -4.21 -16.61 29.85
C SER A 39 -4.38 -15.14 29.50
N ILE A 40 -4.34 -14.23 30.47
CA ILE A 40 -4.43 -12.78 30.25
C ILE A 40 -3.19 -12.30 29.49
N ILE A 41 -1.99 -12.75 29.85
CA ILE A 41 -0.74 -12.38 29.17
C ILE A 41 -0.75 -12.91 27.73
N LEU A 42 -1.21 -14.13 27.47
CA LEU A 42 -1.35 -14.69 26.13
C LEU A 42 -2.35 -13.88 25.28
N VAL A 43 -3.50 -13.50 25.81
CA VAL A 43 -4.50 -12.66 25.12
C VAL A 43 -3.94 -11.26 24.83
N ILE A 44 -3.19 -10.67 25.76
CA ILE A 44 -2.54 -9.37 25.52
C ILE A 44 -1.46 -9.48 24.44
N LEU A 45 -0.63 -10.52 24.48
CA LEU A 45 0.41 -10.75 23.47
C LEU A 45 -0.20 -11.07 22.10
N ASP A 46 -1.27 -11.85 22.05
CA ASP A 46 -1.99 -12.18 20.81
C ASP A 46 -2.64 -10.91 20.22
N ASN A 47 -3.27 -10.08 21.06
CA ASN A 47 -3.79 -8.78 20.65
C ASN A 47 -2.69 -7.79 20.21
N MET A 48 -1.53 -7.79 20.87
CA MET A 48 -0.41 -6.95 20.47
C MET A 48 0.26 -7.41 19.19
N THR A 49 0.38 -8.73 18.97
CA THR A 49 0.93 -9.30 17.74
C THR A 49 -0.04 -9.16 16.57
N GLN A 50 -1.34 -9.35 16.77
CA GLN A 50 -2.34 -9.09 15.73
C GLN A 50 -2.43 -7.60 15.37
N LYS A 51 -2.25 -6.70 16.35
CA LYS A 51 -2.33 -5.26 16.12
C LYS A 51 -1.16 -4.69 15.31
N SER A 52 0.02 -5.33 15.34
CA SER A 52 1.23 -4.82 14.65
C SER A 52 1.43 -5.39 13.23
N PHE A 53 0.73 -6.45 12.83
CA PHE A 53 0.98 -7.14 11.55
C PHE A 53 0.00 -6.82 10.41
N ASN A 54 -1.08 -6.08 10.67
CA ASN A 54 -2.12 -5.80 9.66
C ASN A 54 -2.32 -4.32 9.36
N GLN A 55 -1.28 -3.50 9.47
CA GLN A 55 -1.40 -2.13 9.00
C GLN A 55 -1.50 -2.11 7.48
N LEU A 56 -2.66 -1.66 6.98
CA LEU A 56 -2.93 -1.53 5.56
C LEU A 56 -2.09 -0.38 4.98
N ALA A 57 -1.24 -0.66 4.00
CA ALA A 57 -0.48 0.38 3.34
C ALA A 57 -1.40 1.32 2.54
N VAL A 58 -1.16 2.62 2.63
CA VAL A 58 -1.98 3.64 1.96
C VAL A 58 -1.13 4.40 0.95
N LYS A 59 -1.57 4.36 -0.32
CA LYS A 59 -1.02 5.20 -1.39
C LYS A 59 -2.05 6.25 -1.79
N PHE A 60 -1.64 7.51 -1.83
CA PHE A 60 -2.39 8.60 -2.47
C PHE A 60 -1.76 8.93 -3.81
N CYS A 61 -2.55 8.94 -4.89
CA CYS A 61 -2.05 9.04 -6.25
C CYS A 61 -2.54 10.29 -6.98
N GLY A 62 -1.65 10.87 -7.82
CA GLY A 62 -1.99 11.98 -8.71
C GLY A 62 -1.88 13.36 -8.05
N PHE A 63 -0.75 13.65 -7.43
CA PHE A 63 -0.41 14.96 -6.92
C PHE A 63 0.13 15.86 -8.01
N THR A 64 -0.32 17.12 -8.02
CA THR A 64 0.07 18.16 -9.00
C THR A 64 0.64 19.41 -8.33
N CYS A 65 0.57 19.53 -7.00
CA CYS A 65 1.12 20.65 -6.26
C CYS A 65 1.72 20.24 -4.92
N ALA A 66 2.62 21.06 -4.39
CA ALA A 66 3.38 20.76 -3.17
C ALA A 66 2.50 20.81 -1.90
N ASP A 67 1.51 21.68 -1.81
CA ASP A 67 0.66 21.83 -0.63
C ASP A 67 -0.19 20.57 -0.38
N ASP A 68 -0.75 20.00 -1.45
CA ASP A 68 -1.51 18.75 -1.39
C ASP A 68 -0.60 17.58 -0.99
N LEU A 69 0.62 17.54 -1.56
CA LEU A 69 1.61 16.51 -1.26
C LEU A 69 2.08 16.60 0.20
N HIS A 70 2.36 17.81 0.68
CA HIS A 70 2.72 18.04 2.08
C HIS A 70 1.60 17.62 3.04
N THR A 71 0.35 17.94 2.71
CA THR A 71 -0.80 17.50 3.50
C THR A 71 -0.89 15.97 3.57
N ALA A 72 -0.71 15.27 2.45
CA ALA A 72 -0.74 13.81 2.41
C ALA A 72 0.37 13.18 3.24
N THR A 73 1.60 13.68 3.11
CA THR A 73 2.75 13.15 3.87
C THR A 73 2.64 13.43 5.36
N ALA A 74 2.09 14.58 5.76
CA ALA A 74 1.80 14.90 7.16
C ALA A 74 0.71 14.00 7.77
N LEU A 75 -0.20 13.45 6.94
CA LEU A 75 -1.19 12.46 7.36
C LEU A 75 -0.61 11.03 7.49
N GLY A 76 0.65 10.83 7.12
CA GLY A 76 1.35 9.55 7.30
C GLY A 76 1.03 8.51 6.23
N VAL A 77 0.80 8.90 4.97
CA VAL A 77 0.66 7.95 3.87
C VAL A 77 1.99 7.23 3.60
N ASP A 78 1.93 5.95 3.21
CA ASP A 78 3.11 5.14 2.91
C ASP A 78 3.72 5.47 1.54
N ALA A 79 2.87 5.91 0.60
CA ALA A 79 3.31 6.23 -0.74
C ALA A 79 2.50 7.36 -1.38
N VAL A 80 3.17 8.09 -2.27
CA VAL A 80 2.58 9.15 -3.11
C VAL A 80 2.82 8.85 -4.58
N GLY A 81 1.84 9.13 -5.44
CA GLY A 81 1.92 8.89 -6.88
C GLY A 81 2.01 10.18 -7.68
N LEU A 82 2.98 10.24 -8.58
CA LEU A 82 3.10 11.26 -9.63
C LEU A 82 2.75 10.64 -10.97
N VAL A 83 1.91 11.30 -11.78
CA VAL A 83 1.36 10.74 -13.01
C VAL A 83 2.06 11.35 -14.23
N PHE A 84 2.77 10.51 -14.97
CA PHE A 84 3.49 10.87 -16.19
C PHE A 84 2.73 10.40 -17.45
N TYR A 85 1.47 10.79 -17.56
CA TYR A 85 0.60 10.47 -18.68
C TYR A 85 -0.15 11.72 -19.11
N PRO A 86 0.27 12.40 -20.21
CA PRO A 86 -0.26 13.73 -20.61
C PRO A 86 -1.78 13.81 -20.75
N PRO A 87 -2.51 12.76 -21.19
CA PRO A 87 -3.98 12.84 -21.25
C PRO A 87 -4.66 12.84 -19.87
N SER A 88 -3.94 12.55 -18.78
CA SER A 88 -4.49 12.56 -17.44
C SER A 88 -4.65 13.99 -16.90
N PRO A 89 -5.77 14.33 -16.23
CA PRO A 89 -5.90 15.60 -15.51
C PRO A 89 -4.95 15.72 -14.31
N ARG A 90 -4.24 14.64 -13.97
CA ARG A 90 -3.26 14.54 -12.87
C ARG A 90 -1.82 14.53 -13.39
N PHE A 91 -1.64 14.79 -14.69
CA PHE A 91 -0.32 14.82 -15.32
C PHE A 91 0.57 15.88 -14.67
N VAL A 92 1.83 15.51 -14.45
CA VAL A 92 2.90 16.44 -14.09
C VAL A 92 4.06 16.27 -15.07
N ASP A 93 4.65 17.38 -15.50
CA ASP A 93 5.88 17.39 -16.28
C ASP A 93 7.10 17.06 -15.39
N VAL A 94 8.24 16.88 -16.02
CA VAL A 94 9.48 16.50 -15.34
C VAL A 94 9.94 17.56 -14.35
N ASP A 95 9.82 18.84 -14.70
CA ASP A 95 10.26 19.95 -13.85
C ASP A 95 9.40 20.05 -12.59
N THR A 96 8.07 19.99 -12.75
CA THR A 96 7.13 19.94 -11.63
C THR A 96 7.38 18.71 -10.76
N ALA A 97 7.51 17.54 -11.35
CA ALA A 97 7.76 16.30 -10.62
C ALA A 97 9.10 16.34 -9.85
N LYS A 98 10.13 16.92 -10.41
CA LYS A 98 11.42 17.13 -9.75
C LYS A 98 11.25 17.98 -8.49
N MET A 99 10.54 19.10 -8.59
CA MET A 99 10.26 19.95 -7.43
C MET A 99 9.43 19.23 -6.38
N LEU A 100 8.37 18.53 -6.77
CA LEU A 100 7.51 17.77 -5.87
C LEU A 100 8.30 16.66 -5.16
N SER A 101 9.13 15.91 -5.87
CA SER A 101 9.90 14.80 -5.28
C SER A 101 10.85 15.23 -4.18
N LEU A 102 11.37 16.46 -4.24
CA LEU A 102 12.27 17.01 -3.22
C LEU A 102 11.54 17.38 -1.90
N THR A 103 10.23 17.49 -1.91
CA THR A 103 9.42 17.81 -0.72
C THR A 103 8.92 16.58 0.01
N VAL A 104 9.10 15.39 -0.56
CA VAL A 104 8.64 14.13 0.04
C VAL A 104 9.61 13.68 1.14
N PRO A 105 9.12 13.35 2.35
CA PRO A 105 9.95 12.83 3.43
C PRO A 105 10.62 11.50 3.07
N ALA A 106 11.79 11.23 3.64
CA ALA A 106 12.65 10.09 3.31
C ALA A 106 11.97 8.70 3.44
N PHE A 107 10.97 8.55 4.31
CA PHE A 107 10.27 7.28 4.53
C PHE A 107 8.93 7.19 3.81
N THR A 108 8.63 8.10 2.88
CA THR A 108 7.46 8.02 2.01
C THR A 108 7.88 7.62 0.60
N THR A 109 7.31 6.55 0.07
CA THR A 109 7.64 6.02 -1.26
C THR A 109 7.09 6.91 -2.37
N ILE A 110 7.92 7.29 -3.34
CA ILE A 110 7.51 8.04 -4.53
C ILE A 110 7.29 7.08 -5.70
N VAL A 111 6.05 6.99 -6.18
CA VAL A 111 5.64 6.10 -7.26
C VAL A 111 5.40 6.91 -8.54
N ALA A 112 6.14 6.56 -9.60
CA ALA A 112 5.89 7.10 -10.94
C ALA A 112 4.85 6.26 -11.66
N LEU A 113 3.67 6.79 -11.93
CA LEU A 113 2.66 6.16 -12.77
C LEU A 113 2.91 6.51 -14.23
N VAL A 114 3.16 5.49 -15.06
CA VAL A 114 3.43 5.61 -16.49
C VAL A 114 2.43 4.77 -17.29
N VAL A 115 2.13 5.20 -18.51
CA VAL A 115 1.22 4.52 -19.44
C VAL A 115 1.92 4.42 -20.80
N ASN A 116 2.31 3.21 -21.20
CA ASN A 116 2.97 2.89 -22.47
C ASN A 116 4.19 3.78 -22.78
N MET A 117 4.88 4.26 -21.74
CA MET A 117 6.05 5.14 -21.88
C MET A 117 7.21 4.43 -22.61
N GLU A 118 7.93 5.18 -23.43
CA GLU A 118 9.12 4.64 -24.11
C GLU A 118 10.36 4.64 -23.20
N GLN A 119 11.34 3.79 -23.53
CA GLN A 119 12.52 3.59 -22.68
C GLN A 119 13.34 4.86 -22.48
N ASP A 120 13.51 5.66 -23.53
CA ASP A 120 14.32 6.89 -23.46
C ASP A 120 13.62 7.94 -22.58
N GLU A 121 12.31 8.04 -22.68
CA GLU A 121 11.50 8.93 -21.81
C GLU A 121 11.61 8.51 -20.35
N LEU A 122 11.44 7.21 -20.05
CA LEU A 122 11.56 6.69 -18.69
C LEU A 122 12.98 6.87 -18.13
N THR A 123 14.00 6.66 -18.96
CA THR A 123 15.39 6.87 -18.58
C THR A 123 15.68 8.35 -18.29
N ASN A 124 15.18 9.24 -19.12
CA ASN A 124 15.33 10.67 -18.89
C ASN A 124 14.59 11.13 -17.62
N LEU A 125 13.37 10.64 -17.39
CA LEU A 125 12.58 10.91 -16.21
C LEU A 125 13.31 10.50 -14.93
N THR A 126 13.79 9.26 -14.86
CA THR A 126 14.44 8.71 -13.65
C THR A 126 15.81 9.31 -13.35
N LYS A 127 16.47 9.94 -14.33
CA LYS A 127 17.70 10.72 -14.11
C LYS A 127 17.43 12.07 -13.45
N GLN A 128 16.25 12.64 -13.63
CA GLN A 128 15.92 13.99 -13.19
C GLN A 128 15.04 14.02 -11.95
N VAL A 129 14.19 13.01 -11.76
CA VAL A 129 13.23 12.93 -10.66
C VAL A 129 13.60 11.78 -9.73
N SER A 130 13.60 12.06 -8.43
CA SER A 130 13.82 11.05 -7.39
C SER A 130 12.58 10.15 -7.28
N LEU A 131 12.66 8.93 -7.79
CA LEU A 131 11.56 7.96 -7.85
C LEU A 131 11.99 6.63 -7.24
N ASP A 132 11.10 5.94 -6.56
CA ASP A 132 11.37 4.66 -5.90
C ASP A 132 10.81 3.46 -6.68
N ILE A 133 9.57 3.60 -7.19
CA ILE A 133 8.83 2.52 -7.84
C ILE A 133 8.23 3.04 -9.14
N ILE A 134 8.28 2.22 -10.20
CA ILE A 134 7.53 2.46 -11.44
C ILE A 134 6.22 1.69 -11.39
N GLN A 135 5.11 2.38 -11.56
CA GLN A 135 3.78 1.78 -11.73
C GLN A 135 3.38 1.80 -13.19
N PHE A 136 3.41 0.65 -13.84
CA PHE A 136 2.91 0.49 -15.20
C PHE A 136 1.38 0.38 -15.19
N HIS A 137 0.71 1.35 -15.82
CA HIS A 137 -0.76 1.46 -15.82
C HIS A 137 -1.38 1.37 -17.21
N GLY A 138 -0.56 1.18 -18.25
CA GLY A 138 -0.99 0.98 -19.63
C GLY A 138 -1.21 -0.49 -19.98
N ASP A 139 -0.95 -0.80 -21.26
CA ASP A 139 -1.10 -2.16 -21.81
C ASP A 139 0.27 -2.86 -21.96
N GLU A 140 1.27 -2.41 -21.16
CA GLU A 140 2.61 -2.96 -21.18
C GLU A 140 2.57 -4.45 -20.83
N THR A 141 3.21 -5.27 -21.68
CA THR A 141 3.42 -6.70 -21.41
C THR A 141 4.39 -6.90 -20.24
N PRO A 142 4.37 -8.04 -19.56
CA PRO A 142 5.31 -8.35 -18.47
C PRO A 142 6.78 -8.19 -18.91
N ALA A 143 7.12 -8.67 -20.10
CA ALA A 143 8.47 -8.54 -20.67
C ALA A 143 8.88 -7.07 -20.89
N ARG A 144 7.94 -6.22 -21.37
CA ARG A 144 8.19 -4.79 -21.54
C ARG A 144 8.39 -4.09 -20.19
N CYS A 145 7.53 -4.38 -19.20
CA CYS A 145 7.69 -3.83 -17.85
C CYS A 145 9.07 -4.17 -17.27
N GLN A 146 9.48 -5.42 -17.32
CA GLN A 146 10.78 -5.87 -16.84
C GLN A 146 11.93 -5.19 -17.58
N LYS A 147 11.88 -5.12 -18.91
CA LYS A 147 12.91 -4.45 -19.73
C LYS A 147 13.07 -2.99 -19.31
N LEU A 148 11.96 -2.25 -19.22
CA LEU A 148 11.95 -0.83 -18.87
C LEU A 148 12.45 -0.59 -17.43
N ALA A 149 11.95 -1.35 -16.47
CA ALA A 149 12.34 -1.22 -15.07
C ALA A 149 13.80 -1.55 -14.82
N SER A 150 14.33 -2.59 -15.51
CA SER A 150 15.75 -2.96 -15.46
C SER A 150 16.65 -1.89 -16.05
N ALA A 151 16.26 -1.25 -17.15
CA ALA A 151 17.04 -0.18 -17.79
C ALA A 151 17.26 1.01 -16.85
N VAL A 152 16.34 1.25 -15.91
CA VAL A 152 16.42 2.35 -14.94
C VAL A 152 16.73 1.87 -13.51
N ASN A 153 16.98 0.58 -13.30
CA ASN A 153 17.26 -0.06 -12.02
C ASN A 153 16.24 0.29 -10.94
N LYS A 154 14.94 0.16 -11.26
CA LYS A 154 13.84 0.44 -10.32
C LYS A 154 12.97 -0.79 -10.10
N ARG A 155 12.43 -0.91 -8.87
CA ARG A 155 11.33 -1.83 -8.60
C ARG A 155 10.10 -1.38 -9.38
N TRP A 156 9.22 -2.31 -9.68
CA TRP A 156 8.01 -1.99 -10.42
C TRP A 156 6.80 -2.79 -9.95
N ILE A 157 5.64 -2.19 -10.18
CA ILE A 157 4.32 -2.78 -9.94
C ILE A 157 3.46 -2.61 -11.18
N LYS A 158 2.48 -3.51 -11.36
CA LYS A 158 1.52 -3.43 -12.47
C LYS A 158 0.13 -3.09 -11.96
N ALA A 159 -0.51 -2.11 -12.57
CA ALA A 159 -1.94 -1.93 -12.44
C ALA A 159 -2.67 -2.87 -13.41
N ILE A 160 -3.49 -3.76 -12.87
CA ILE A 160 -4.33 -4.70 -13.60
C ILE A 160 -5.75 -4.14 -13.58
N ARG A 161 -6.28 -3.82 -14.76
CA ARG A 161 -7.66 -3.36 -14.92
C ARG A 161 -8.60 -4.56 -14.94
N VAL A 162 -9.35 -4.74 -13.86
CA VAL A 162 -10.27 -5.87 -13.70
C VAL A 162 -11.54 -5.62 -14.48
N LYS A 163 -11.75 -6.42 -15.52
CA LYS A 163 -12.91 -6.35 -16.41
C LYS A 163 -14.13 -7.05 -15.81
N HIS A 164 -15.30 -6.76 -16.36
CA HIS A 164 -16.56 -7.37 -15.89
C HIS A 164 -16.55 -8.91 -15.99
N ASN A 165 -15.94 -9.46 -17.01
CA ASN A 165 -15.85 -10.92 -17.24
C ASN A 165 -14.63 -11.58 -16.59
N ASP A 166 -13.75 -10.85 -15.90
CA ASP A 166 -12.66 -11.45 -15.17
C ASP A 166 -13.16 -12.25 -13.97
N THR A 167 -12.42 -13.31 -13.65
CA THR A 167 -12.61 -14.17 -12.48
C THR A 167 -11.40 -14.11 -11.58
N ALA A 168 -11.51 -14.56 -10.33
CA ALA A 168 -10.37 -14.67 -9.42
C ALA A 168 -9.24 -15.53 -10.02
N ALA A 169 -9.58 -16.56 -10.79
CA ALA A 169 -8.60 -17.42 -11.46
C ALA A 169 -7.88 -16.68 -12.60
N SER A 170 -8.61 -15.91 -13.44
CA SER A 170 -7.98 -15.15 -14.53
C SER A 170 -7.06 -14.05 -13.99
N ILE A 171 -7.45 -13.38 -12.91
CA ILE A 171 -6.63 -12.38 -12.24
C ILE A 171 -5.37 -13.03 -11.63
N LEU A 172 -5.52 -14.19 -10.96
CA LEU A 172 -4.38 -14.92 -10.40
C LEU A 172 -3.38 -15.33 -11.49
N ASN A 173 -3.86 -15.77 -12.67
CA ASN A 173 -2.98 -16.10 -13.80
C ASN A 173 -2.19 -14.87 -14.27
N GLN A 174 -2.81 -13.70 -14.39
CA GLN A 174 -2.12 -12.46 -14.73
C GLN A 174 -1.08 -12.09 -13.65
N ILE A 175 -1.43 -12.21 -12.37
CA ILE A 175 -0.49 -11.94 -11.26
C ILE A 175 0.71 -12.87 -11.32
N ASN A 176 0.51 -14.17 -11.57
CA ASN A 176 1.58 -15.16 -11.70
C ASN A 176 2.51 -14.82 -12.86
N GLU A 177 1.96 -14.38 -13.98
CA GLU A 177 2.74 -13.96 -15.15
C GLU A 177 3.60 -12.74 -14.80
N PHE A 178 3.03 -11.65 -14.24
CA PHE A 178 3.81 -10.47 -13.82
C PHE A 178 4.85 -10.82 -12.76
N LYS A 179 4.53 -11.73 -11.83
CA LYS A 179 5.49 -12.24 -10.82
C LYS A 179 6.69 -12.90 -11.47
N SER A 180 6.48 -13.75 -12.49
CA SER A 180 7.57 -14.47 -13.19
C SER A 180 8.54 -13.53 -13.89
N TRP A 181 8.10 -12.31 -14.23
CA TRP A 181 8.91 -11.24 -14.82
C TRP A 181 9.43 -10.22 -13.80
N GLY A 182 9.28 -10.47 -12.49
CA GLY A 182 9.93 -9.68 -11.46
C GLY A 182 9.11 -8.50 -10.91
N ALA A 183 7.79 -8.46 -11.12
CA ALA A 183 6.94 -7.49 -10.45
C ALA A 183 7.05 -7.61 -8.93
N SER A 184 7.03 -6.48 -8.22
CA SER A 184 7.08 -6.42 -6.76
C SER A 184 5.69 -6.35 -6.10
N GLY A 185 4.64 -6.13 -6.91
CA GLY A 185 3.26 -6.04 -6.46
C GLY A 185 2.32 -5.74 -7.62
N VAL A 186 1.03 -5.81 -7.35
CA VAL A 186 -0.02 -5.44 -8.31
C VAL A 186 -1.03 -4.51 -7.67
N ILE A 187 -1.56 -3.57 -8.46
CA ILE A 187 -2.75 -2.80 -8.12
C ILE A 187 -3.91 -3.41 -8.91
N LEU A 188 -5.00 -3.79 -8.22
CA LEU A 188 -6.24 -4.16 -8.89
C LEU A 188 -7.13 -2.92 -8.97
N ASP A 189 -7.39 -2.46 -10.19
CA ASP A 189 -8.20 -1.27 -10.45
C ASP A 189 -9.48 -1.63 -11.20
N THR A 190 -10.56 -0.89 -10.94
CA THR A 190 -11.83 -1.09 -11.63
C THR A 190 -11.71 -0.69 -13.10
N PHE A 191 -12.11 -1.58 -14.02
CA PHE A 191 -12.13 -1.26 -15.44
C PHE A 191 -13.22 -0.23 -15.76
N SER A 192 -12.85 0.76 -16.58
CA SER A 192 -13.78 1.69 -17.20
C SER A 192 -13.45 1.82 -18.67
N ASP A 193 -14.45 1.67 -19.52
CA ASP A 193 -14.30 1.80 -20.98
C ASP A 193 -13.89 3.21 -21.42
N SER A 194 -14.06 4.22 -20.58
CA SER A 194 -13.90 5.65 -20.96
C SER A 194 -12.67 6.35 -20.42
N ALA A 195 -11.92 5.75 -19.47
CA ALA A 195 -10.74 6.40 -18.90
C ALA A 195 -9.80 5.43 -18.17
N TYR A 196 -8.51 5.76 -18.12
CA TYR A 196 -7.53 5.14 -17.24
C TYR A 196 -7.73 5.66 -15.80
N GLY A 197 -8.55 4.93 -15.00
CA GLY A 197 -8.77 5.19 -13.57
C GLY A 197 -9.86 6.21 -13.21
N GLY A 198 -10.46 6.07 -12.04
CA GLY A 198 -11.26 7.12 -11.39
C GLY A 198 -12.75 7.21 -11.79
N THR A 199 -13.40 6.12 -12.15
CA THR A 199 -14.82 6.13 -12.60
C THR A 199 -15.88 6.01 -11.51
N GLY A 200 -15.46 5.75 -10.26
CA GLY A 200 -16.38 5.71 -9.11
C GLY A 200 -17.18 4.41 -8.96
N HIS A 201 -17.04 3.43 -9.86
CA HIS A 201 -17.67 2.12 -9.68
C HIS A 201 -16.89 1.29 -8.66
N LEU A 202 -17.62 0.69 -7.72
CA LEU A 202 -17.06 -0.20 -6.71
C LEU A 202 -16.53 -1.48 -7.36
N PHE A 203 -15.35 -1.89 -6.93
CA PHE A 203 -14.72 -3.13 -7.31
C PHE A 203 -15.52 -4.33 -6.76
N ASP A 204 -15.72 -5.37 -7.59
CA ASP A 204 -16.27 -6.64 -7.09
C ASP A 204 -15.17 -7.44 -6.37
N TRP A 205 -15.18 -7.37 -5.05
CA TRP A 205 -14.15 -7.98 -4.18
C TRP A 205 -14.11 -9.52 -4.26
N ASN A 206 -15.16 -10.17 -4.78
CA ASN A 206 -15.17 -11.62 -5.00
C ASN A 206 -14.18 -12.05 -6.10
N LYS A 207 -13.77 -11.11 -6.96
CA LYS A 207 -12.75 -11.33 -8.00
C LYS A 207 -11.32 -11.32 -7.48
N ILE A 208 -11.07 -10.90 -6.24
CA ILE A 208 -9.74 -10.93 -5.64
C ILE A 208 -9.38 -12.37 -5.28
N PRO A 209 -8.24 -12.91 -5.79
CA PRO A 209 -7.79 -14.25 -5.45
C PRO A 209 -7.60 -14.44 -3.94
N ASN A 210 -7.94 -15.62 -3.42
CA ASN A 210 -7.75 -15.94 -2.00
C ASN A 210 -6.27 -15.98 -1.60
N HIS A 211 -5.39 -16.34 -2.55
CA HIS A 211 -3.94 -16.37 -2.37
C HIS A 211 -3.28 -15.70 -3.57
N SER A 212 -2.26 -14.91 -3.30
CA SER A 212 -1.49 -14.23 -4.33
C SER A 212 0.00 -14.32 -4.04
N PRO A 213 0.86 -14.61 -5.05
CA PRO A 213 2.31 -14.61 -4.87
C PRO A 213 2.90 -13.21 -4.83
N LEU A 214 2.10 -12.17 -5.10
CA LEU A 214 2.45 -10.77 -5.01
C LEU A 214 1.52 -10.04 -4.04
N PRO A 215 1.98 -9.01 -3.33
CA PRO A 215 1.10 -8.11 -2.60
C PRO A 215 0.10 -7.46 -3.56
N ILE A 216 -1.17 -7.47 -3.16
CA ILE A 216 -2.28 -6.84 -3.87
C ILE A 216 -2.63 -5.52 -3.18
N TYR A 217 -2.68 -4.45 -3.95
CA TYR A 217 -3.20 -3.14 -3.54
C TYR A 217 -4.53 -2.90 -4.25
N LEU A 218 -5.56 -2.53 -3.50
CA LEU A 218 -6.89 -2.29 -4.04
C LEU A 218 -7.04 -0.84 -4.47
N ALA A 219 -7.51 -0.63 -5.69
CA ALA A 219 -7.86 0.68 -6.24
C ALA A 219 -9.25 0.67 -6.86
N GLY A 220 -9.65 1.80 -7.44
CA GLY A 220 -10.93 1.95 -8.14
C GLY A 220 -12.09 2.33 -7.21
N GLY A 221 -12.59 3.53 -7.35
CA GLY A 221 -13.79 4.02 -6.65
C GLY A 221 -13.67 4.21 -5.14
N LEU A 222 -12.47 4.14 -4.56
CA LEU A 222 -12.26 4.33 -3.13
C LEU A 222 -12.49 5.78 -2.72
N THR A 223 -13.21 5.97 -1.62
CA THR A 223 -13.54 7.27 -1.03
C THR A 223 -13.47 7.19 0.49
N PRO A 224 -13.44 8.33 1.22
CA PRO A 224 -13.60 8.31 2.67
C PRO A 224 -14.88 7.59 3.12
N ASP A 225 -15.96 7.68 2.33
CA ASP A 225 -17.27 7.16 2.72
C ASP A 225 -17.37 5.62 2.61
N ASN A 226 -16.56 4.98 1.73
CA ASN A 226 -16.64 3.54 1.50
C ASN A 226 -15.42 2.75 1.98
N VAL A 227 -14.32 3.40 2.34
CA VAL A 227 -13.12 2.68 2.82
C VAL A 227 -13.39 1.89 4.11
N GLY A 228 -14.32 2.34 4.93
CA GLY A 228 -14.78 1.62 6.13
C GLY A 228 -15.35 0.23 5.85
N ASP A 229 -16.04 0.05 4.72
CA ASP A 229 -16.61 -1.25 4.30
C ASP A 229 -15.48 -2.26 3.98
N ILE A 230 -14.40 -1.78 3.35
CA ILE A 230 -13.19 -2.59 3.08
C ILE A 230 -12.58 -3.07 4.39
N LEU A 231 -12.37 -2.15 5.32
CA LEU A 231 -11.72 -2.42 6.61
C LEU A 231 -12.54 -3.37 7.49
N SER A 232 -13.87 -3.31 7.39
CA SER A 232 -14.79 -4.18 8.11
C SER A 232 -14.87 -5.59 7.52
N ASN A 233 -14.43 -5.78 6.28
CA ASN A 233 -14.46 -7.07 5.59
C ASN A 233 -13.18 -7.88 5.84
N GLN A 234 -13.19 -8.72 6.88
CA GLN A 234 -12.04 -9.55 7.27
C GLN A 234 -11.53 -10.44 6.13
N SER A 235 -12.45 -11.01 5.31
CA SER A 235 -12.07 -11.84 4.16
C SER A 235 -11.30 -11.05 3.10
N LEU A 236 -11.68 -9.79 2.88
CA LEU A 236 -11.00 -8.89 1.96
C LEU A 236 -9.64 -8.44 2.53
N MET A 237 -9.62 -8.05 3.80
CA MET A 237 -8.39 -7.63 4.49
C MET A 237 -7.31 -8.72 4.52
N ALA A 238 -7.70 -9.99 4.55
CA ALA A 238 -6.75 -11.11 4.46
C ALA A 238 -6.09 -11.24 3.07
N LYS A 239 -6.68 -10.68 2.02
CA LYS A 239 -6.23 -10.81 0.63
C LYS A 239 -5.39 -9.61 0.14
N ILE A 240 -5.59 -8.42 0.71
CA ILE A 240 -4.93 -7.19 0.27
C ILE A 240 -3.83 -6.74 1.25
N LYS A 241 -2.88 -5.97 0.75
CA LYS A 241 -1.79 -5.38 1.54
C LYS A 241 -1.87 -3.86 1.64
N GLY A 242 -2.74 -3.25 0.85
CA GLY A 242 -2.91 -1.80 0.86
C GLY A 242 -4.02 -1.33 -0.04
N VAL A 243 -4.22 -0.03 -0.03
CA VAL A 243 -5.18 0.68 -0.89
C VAL A 243 -4.49 1.81 -1.64
N ASP A 244 -4.96 2.07 -2.87
CA ASP A 244 -4.50 3.17 -3.71
C ASP A 244 -5.70 4.05 -4.08
N VAL A 245 -5.68 5.31 -3.67
CA VAL A 245 -6.78 6.23 -3.91
C VAL A 245 -6.32 7.49 -4.64
N SER A 246 -7.12 7.93 -5.59
CA SER A 246 -6.86 9.15 -6.35
C SER A 246 -8.08 10.08 -6.36
N GLY A 247 -9.10 9.78 -7.16
CA GLY A 247 -10.27 10.63 -7.36
C GLY A 247 -11.11 10.82 -6.08
N GLY A 248 -11.21 9.80 -5.22
CA GLY A 248 -12.02 9.86 -4.00
C GLY A 248 -11.55 10.86 -2.95
N ILE A 249 -10.32 11.34 -3.06
CA ILE A 249 -9.74 12.37 -2.18
C ILE A 249 -9.58 13.72 -2.89
N GLU A 250 -10.22 13.91 -4.05
CA GLU A 250 -10.19 15.15 -4.82
C GLU A 250 -11.44 16.01 -4.58
N LYS A 251 -11.29 17.33 -4.66
CA LYS A 251 -12.41 18.27 -4.74
C LYS A 251 -12.89 18.46 -6.19
N GLU A 252 -11.95 18.38 -7.13
CA GLU A 252 -12.15 18.36 -8.58
C GLU A 252 -11.02 17.57 -9.24
N LYS A 253 -11.18 17.14 -10.48
CA LYS A 253 -10.21 16.27 -11.17
C LYS A 253 -8.80 16.88 -11.17
N GLY A 254 -7.84 16.19 -10.57
CA GLY A 254 -6.45 16.60 -10.45
C GLY A 254 -6.13 17.51 -9.25
N VAL A 255 -7.12 17.93 -8.47
CA VAL A 255 -6.92 18.80 -7.29
C VAL A 255 -7.37 18.08 -6.02
N LYS A 256 -6.44 17.80 -5.14
CA LYS A 256 -6.72 17.08 -3.89
C LYS A 256 -7.51 17.96 -2.91
N CYS A 257 -8.14 17.32 -1.94
CA CYS A 257 -8.89 17.95 -0.88
C CYS A 257 -8.34 17.50 0.49
N GLY A 258 -7.68 18.39 1.22
CA GLY A 258 -7.09 18.08 2.53
C GLY A 258 -8.09 17.46 3.51
N ARG A 259 -9.36 17.94 3.50
CA ARG A 259 -10.41 17.38 4.34
C ARG A 259 -10.77 15.93 3.96
N ARG A 260 -10.81 15.60 2.66
CA ARG A 260 -11.07 14.23 2.20
C ARG A 260 -9.90 13.32 2.45
N MET A 261 -8.65 13.80 2.26
CA MET A 261 -7.43 13.05 2.61
C MET A 261 -7.42 12.72 4.10
N TRP A 262 -7.70 13.71 4.96
CA TRP A 262 -7.80 13.51 6.40
C TRP A 262 -8.89 12.50 6.76
N ALA A 263 -10.10 12.63 6.21
CA ALA A 263 -11.21 11.73 6.49
C ALA A 263 -10.88 10.28 6.07
N PHE A 264 -10.23 10.09 4.91
CA PHE A 264 -9.79 8.79 4.45
C PHE A 264 -8.80 8.14 5.42
N MET A 265 -7.73 8.86 5.81
CA MET A 265 -6.73 8.37 6.76
C MET A 265 -7.31 8.15 8.17
N ASN A 266 -8.22 9.01 8.61
CA ASN A 266 -8.90 8.84 9.90
C ASN A 266 -9.73 7.56 9.93
N ASN A 267 -10.43 7.22 8.86
CA ASN A 267 -11.16 5.95 8.76
C ASN A 267 -10.22 4.74 8.76
N ILE A 268 -9.09 4.81 8.04
CA ILE A 268 -8.04 3.77 8.09
C ILE A 268 -7.55 3.55 9.54
N ASN A 269 -7.26 4.63 10.26
CA ASN A 269 -6.65 4.56 11.59
C ASN A 269 -7.65 4.15 12.71
N ASN A 270 -8.93 4.44 12.55
CA ASN A 270 -9.94 4.18 13.59
C ASN A 270 -10.45 2.74 13.63
N VAL A 271 -10.33 1.97 12.57
CA VAL A 271 -10.72 0.54 12.56
C VAL A 271 -9.71 -0.32 13.33
N HIS A 272 -8.51 0.20 13.59
CA HIS A 272 -7.46 -0.48 14.35
C HIS A 272 -7.43 -0.09 15.84
N ARG A 273 -8.41 0.68 16.29
CA ARG A 273 -8.64 0.99 17.72
C ARG A 273 -9.85 0.21 18.26
#